data_c296041b760207d1df5f1aaab0e1b80e
#
_entry.id   c296041b760207d1df5f1aaab0e1b80e
#
_cell.length_a   1.000
_cell.length_b   1.000
_cell.length_c   1.000
_cell.angle_alpha   90.00
_cell.angle_beta   90.00
_cell.angle_gamma   90.00
#
_symmetry.space_group_name_H-M   'P 1'
#
loop_
_entity.id
_entity.type
_entity.pdbx_description
1 polymer ?
#
loop_
_entity_poly.entity_id
_entity_poly.type
_entity_poly.pdbx_seq_one_letter_code
_entity_poly.pdbx_strand_id
1 'polypeptide(L)'
;KTDWRIKKIYRNKSYTNAHPKLELLNAMHDCSGIIHMGAHRGTEATVYDWFNKQTIWIEANPKIIDDLNDHTSQYVNQRVIQALLGDEDNKLENFNISSNDGASSSIFSFGSYKKTHEEIKMTSVMKLKTSTLDSIIKKEQINIDKYNFWVVDLQGAELLALKGANESLKSCKFMYIEISKEDIYKNGANWTELNEFLYKNKFLPAWEPKEIHTDVLFIKNNK
;
A
#
# COMPACT_ATOMS: atom_id res chain seq x y z
N LYS A 1 -9.91 -22.35 -13.96
CA LYS A 1 -11.26 -22.54 -13.37
C LYS A 1 -11.40 -21.51 -12.27
N THR A 2 -12.27 -20.52 -12.46
CA THR A 2 -12.50 -19.46 -11.46
C THR A 2 -13.10 -20.06 -10.20
N ASP A 3 -12.53 -19.74 -9.03
CA ASP A 3 -13.02 -20.20 -7.74
C ASP A 3 -14.52 -19.87 -7.59
N TRP A 4 -15.32 -20.77 -7.01
CA TRP A 4 -16.75 -20.60 -6.80
C TRP A 4 -17.09 -19.39 -5.93
N ARG A 5 -16.17 -18.98 -5.03
CA ARG A 5 -16.29 -17.81 -4.16
C ARG A 5 -16.36 -16.53 -4.98
N ILE A 6 -15.49 -16.39 -5.96
CA ILE A 6 -15.50 -15.27 -6.90
C ILE A 6 -16.77 -15.31 -7.75
N LYS A 7 -17.18 -16.49 -8.27
CA LYS A 7 -18.44 -16.63 -9.01
C LYS A 7 -19.68 -16.17 -8.21
N LYS A 8 -19.68 -16.37 -6.89
CA LYS A 8 -20.77 -15.91 -6.02
C LYS A 8 -20.82 -14.38 -5.92
N ILE A 9 -19.65 -13.72 -5.85
CA ILE A 9 -19.54 -12.26 -5.87
C ILE A 9 -20.05 -11.70 -7.21
N TYR A 10 -19.64 -12.29 -8.33
CA TYR A 10 -20.08 -11.88 -9.68
C TYR A 10 -21.59 -11.99 -9.90
N ARG A 11 -22.28 -12.91 -9.23
CA ARG A 11 -23.74 -13.08 -9.35
C ARG A 11 -24.56 -12.04 -8.62
N ASN A 12 -23.95 -11.26 -7.75
CA ASN A 12 -24.66 -10.22 -7.03
C ASN A 12 -24.75 -8.96 -7.89
N LYS A 13 -25.95 -8.62 -8.37
CA LYS A 13 -26.20 -7.47 -9.27
C LYS A 13 -25.65 -6.14 -8.75
N SER A 14 -25.48 -6.00 -7.44
CA SER A 14 -24.89 -4.78 -6.84
C SER A 14 -23.41 -4.58 -7.17
N TYR A 15 -22.71 -5.62 -7.66
CA TYR A 15 -21.29 -5.56 -8.06
C TYR A 15 -21.09 -5.44 -9.56
N THR A 16 -22.12 -5.60 -10.38
CA THR A 16 -22.00 -5.55 -11.87
C THR A 16 -21.59 -4.17 -12.39
N ASN A 17 -21.81 -3.10 -11.62
CA ASN A 17 -21.38 -1.74 -11.97
C ASN A 17 -20.02 -1.37 -11.37
N ALA A 18 -19.36 -2.25 -10.64
CA ALA A 18 -18.11 -2.00 -9.97
C ALA A 18 -16.93 -2.68 -10.70
N HIS A 19 -16.74 -2.33 -11.94
CA HIS A 19 -15.65 -2.86 -12.79
C HIS A 19 -14.28 -2.81 -12.09
N PRO A 20 -13.86 -1.70 -11.45
CA PRO A 20 -12.59 -1.64 -10.72
C PRO A 20 -12.48 -2.70 -9.60
N LYS A 21 -13.55 -2.96 -8.86
CA LYS A 21 -13.56 -3.97 -7.79
C LYS A 21 -13.39 -5.39 -8.32
N LEU A 22 -13.87 -5.69 -9.53
CA LEU A 22 -13.71 -7.01 -10.14
C LEU A 22 -12.26 -7.26 -10.56
N GLU A 23 -11.60 -6.28 -11.16
CA GLU A 23 -10.18 -6.37 -11.52
C GLU A 23 -9.30 -6.54 -10.27
N LEU A 24 -9.59 -5.81 -9.19
CA LEU A 24 -8.91 -5.96 -7.92
C LEU A 24 -9.08 -7.38 -7.34
N LEU A 25 -10.30 -7.91 -7.32
CA LEU A 25 -10.57 -9.26 -6.82
C LEU A 25 -9.89 -10.34 -7.67
N ASN A 26 -9.82 -10.17 -8.98
CA ASN A 26 -9.08 -11.06 -9.88
C ASN A 26 -7.57 -11.02 -9.57
N ALA A 27 -6.99 -9.83 -9.43
CA ALA A 27 -5.58 -9.66 -9.08
C ALA A 27 -5.26 -10.30 -7.72
N MET A 28 -6.11 -10.12 -6.71
CA MET A 28 -5.97 -10.76 -5.41
C MET A 28 -6.09 -12.29 -5.48
N HIS A 29 -6.99 -12.80 -6.33
CA HIS A 29 -7.10 -14.25 -6.58
C HIS A 29 -5.83 -14.81 -7.21
N ASP A 30 -5.28 -14.14 -8.21
CA ASP A 30 -4.20 -14.62 -9.06
C ASP A 30 -2.80 -14.38 -8.45
N CYS A 31 -2.69 -13.55 -7.43
CA CYS A 31 -1.40 -13.30 -6.77
C CYS A 31 -0.93 -14.49 -5.91
N SER A 32 0.38 -14.56 -5.67
CA SER A 32 0.99 -15.57 -4.79
C SER A 32 1.02 -15.14 -3.32
N GLY A 33 1.13 -13.86 -3.05
CA GLY A 33 1.16 -13.26 -1.71
C GLY A 33 1.19 -11.74 -1.79
N ILE A 34 1.05 -11.09 -0.66
CA ILE A 34 0.82 -9.65 -0.54
C ILE A 34 1.93 -8.99 0.28
N ILE A 35 2.40 -7.83 -0.15
CA ILE A 35 3.10 -6.85 0.71
C ILE A 35 2.16 -5.66 0.88
N HIS A 36 1.79 -5.35 2.12
CA HIS A 36 0.99 -4.19 2.47
C HIS A 36 1.90 -3.15 3.13
N MET A 37 2.14 -2.06 2.44
CA MET A 37 2.96 -0.93 2.87
C MET A 37 2.06 0.19 3.36
N GLY A 38 2.20 0.59 4.64
CA GLY A 38 1.26 1.46 5.34
C GLY A 38 0.10 0.66 5.95
N ALA A 39 0.45 -0.38 6.71
CA ALA A 39 -0.52 -1.38 7.16
C ALA A 39 -1.50 -0.90 8.23
N HIS A 40 -1.19 0.20 8.93
CA HIS A 40 -1.96 0.66 10.07
C HIS A 40 -2.29 -0.50 11.04
N ARG A 41 -3.56 -0.83 11.28
CA ARG A 41 -4.00 -1.96 12.13
C ARG A 41 -4.32 -3.24 11.34
N GLY A 42 -4.05 -3.29 10.03
CA GLY A 42 -4.23 -4.48 9.21
C GLY A 42 -5.70 -4.90 9.02
N THR A 43 -6.61 -3.94 8.88
CA THR A 43 -8.06 -4.20 8.74
C THR A 43 -8.41 -5.08 7.55
N GLU A 44 -7.55 -5.15 6.54
CA GLU A 44 -7.69 -5.98 5.34
C GLU A 44 -7.33 -7.46 5.58
N ALA A 45 -6.79 -7.82 6.75
CA ALA A 45 -6.31 -9.17 7.04
C ALA A 45 -7.38 -10.25 6.81
N THR A 46 -8.64 -9.97 7.21
CA THR A 46 -9.77 -10.87 6.94
C THR A 46 -9.98 -11.14 5.46
N VAL A 47 -9.80 -10.11 4.62
CA VAL A 47 -9.96 -10.25 3.16
C VAL A 47 -8.81 -11.06 2.58
N TYR A 48 -7.58 -10.79 3.01
CA TYR A 48 -6.40 -11.52 2.54
C TYR A 48 -6.42 -13.00 2.96
N ASP A 49 -6.87 -13.28 4.19
CA ASP A 49 -7.08 -14.64 4.67
C ASP A 49 -8.17 -15.36 3.86
N TRP A 50 -9.27 -14.69 3.53
CA TRP A 50 -10.32 -15.25 2.68
C TRP A 50 -9.80 -15.69 1.31
N PHE A 51 -8.82 -14.95 0.75
CA PHE A 51 -8.11 -15.35 -0.46
C PHE A 51 -6.95 -16.33 -0.19
N ASN A 52 -6.73 -16.73 1.06
CA ASN A 52 -5.62 -17.60 1.50
C ASN A 52 -4.25 -17.03 1.09
N LYS A 53 -4.02 -15.74 1.36
CA LYS A 53 -2.77 -15.06 0.99
C LYS A 53 -1.85 -14.90 2.19
N GLN A 54 -0.61 -15.33 2.00
CA GLN A 54 0.48 -14.93 2.90
C GLN A 54 0.74 -13.44 2.74
N THR A 55 0.94 -12.74 3.85
CA THR A 55 1.07 -11.28 3.81
C THR A 55 2.22 -10.79 4.66
N ILE A 56 2.96 -9.83 4.13
CA ILE A 56 3.91 -9.01 4.87
C ILE A 56 3.26 -7.64 5.06
N TRP A 57 3.15 -7.23 6.32
CA TRP A 57 2.63 -5.96 6.75
C TRP A 57 3.77 -5.05 7.15
N ILE A 58 3.90 -3.89 6.54
CA ILE A 58 4.93 -2.90 6.85
C ILE A 58 4.26 -1.65 7.37
N GLU A 59 4.61 -1.25 8.60
CA GLU A 59 4.06 -0.08 9.27
C GLU A 59 5.17 0.73 9.95
N ALA A 60 5.10 2.06 9.80
CA ALA A 60 6.10 2.95 10.37
C ALA A 60 5.85 3.33 11.82
N ASN A 61 4.57 3.46 12.21
CA ASN A 61 4.17 3.95 13.52
C ASN A 61 4.38 2.90 14.62
N PRO A 62 5.39 3.05 15.50
CA PRO A 62 5.65 2.04 16.53
C PRO A 62 4.52 1.90 17.56
N LYS A 63 3.63 2.90 17.66
CA LYS A 63 2.54 2.89 18.65
C LYS A 63 1.40 1.93 18.29
N ILE A 64 1.31 1.51 17.03
CA ILE A 64 0.24 0.63 16.54
C ILE A 64 0.75 -0.74 16.10
N ILE A 65 2.05 -0.99 16.24
CA ILE A 65 2.64 -2.28 15.86
C ILE A 65 2.07 -3.44 16.68
N ASP A 66 1.85 -3.24 17.97
CA ASP A 66 1.28 -4.28 18.83
C ASP A 66 -0.17 -4.58 18.41
N ASP A 67 -0.98 -3.56 18.16
CA ASP A 67 -2.34 -3.71 17.65
C ASP A 67 -2.36 -4.46 16.30
N LEU A 68 -1.43 -4.11 15.40
CA LEU A 68 -1.29 -4.78 14.10
C LEU A 68 -0.89 -6.25 14.26
N ASN A 69 0.07 -6.55 15.13
CA ASN A 69 0.47 -7.93 15.44
C ASN A 69 -0.70 -8.73 16.02
N ASP A 70 -1.37 -8.18 17.02
CA ASP A 70 -2.50 -8.86 17.71
C ASP A 70 -3.62 -9.16 16.69
N HIS A 71 -3.96 -8.19 15.85
CA HIS A 71 -5.01 -8.38 14.85
C HIS A 71 -4.61 -9.42 13.79
N THR A 72 -3.40 -9.34 13.26
CA THR A 72 -2.96 -10.23 12.17
C THR A 72 -2.56 -11.62 12.63
N SER A 73 -2.17 -11.81 13.91
CA SER A 73 -1.81 -13.11 14.49
C SER A 73 -2.94 -14.14 14.47
N GLN A 74 -4.19 -13.69 14.31
CA GLN A 74 -5.36 -14.56 14.18
C GLN A 74 -5.40 -15.32 12.84
N TYR A 75 -4.58 -14.92 11.87
CA TYR A 75 -4.54 -15.46 10.51
C TYR A 75 -3.21 -16.15 10.22
N VAL A 76 -3.25 -17.14 9.34
CA VAL A 76 -2.06 -17.93 9.00
C VAL A 76 -1.14 -17.16 8.04
N ASN A 77 0.18 -17.34 8.20
CA ASN A 77 1.19 -16.78 7.29
C ASN A 77 1.18 -15.24 7.19
N GLN A 78 0.99 -14.59 8.32
CA GLN A 78 1.10 -13.14 8.45
C GLN A 78 2.43 -12.77 9.11
N ARG A 79 3.08 -11.73 8.60
CA ARG A 79 4.34 -11.23 9.17
C ARG A 79 4.32 -9.71 9.22
N VAL A 80 4.52 -9.14 10.40
CA VAL A 80 4.59 -7.70 10.62
C VAL A 80 6.05 -7.25 10.67
N ILE A 81 6.35 -6.14 10.03
CA ILE A 81 7.67 -5.49 10.02
C ILE A 81 7.47 -4.00 10.33
N GLN A 82 8.09 -3.53 11.40
CA GLN A 82 8.12 -2.10 11.69
C GLN A 82 9.22 -1.45 10.85
N ALA A 83 8.82 -0.57 9.92
CA ALA A 83 9.76 0.22 9.11
C ALA A 83 9.10 1.46 8.53
N LEU A 84 9.82 2.57 8.51
CA LEU A 84 9.50 3.73 7.70
C LEU A 84 10.14 3.56 6.32
N LEU A 85 9.31 3.35 5.29
CA LEU A 85 9.79 3.17 3.94
C LEU A 85 10.26 4.48 3.31
N GLY A 86 11.33 4.41 2.54
CA GLY A 86 11.90 5.54 1.82
C GLY A 86 12.76 5.10 0.63
N ASP A 87 13.36 6.07 -0.05
CA ASP A 87 14.21 5.88 -1.23
C ASP A 87 15.69 5.57 -0.87
N GLU A 88 16.09 5.84 0.36
CA GLU A 88 17.42 5.52 0.90
C GLU A 88 17.33 4.99 2.34
N ASP A 89 18.36 4.22 2.76
CA ASP A 89 18.44 3.67 4.11
C ASP A 89 19.04 4.68 5.09
N ASN A 90 18.57 4.60 6.34
CA ASN A 90 19.10 5.35 7.49
C ASN A 90 18.97 6.88 7.42
N LYS A 91 18.22 7.43 6.51
CA LYS A 91 17.86 8.85 6.51
C LYS A 91 16.94 9.13 7.69
N LEU A 92 17.26 10.15 8.49
CA LEU A 92 16.45 10.55 9.63
C LEU A 92 15.33 11.48 9.18
N GLU A 93 14.08 11.02 9.30
CA GLU A 93 12.90 11.79 8.91
C GLU A 93 11.99 12.10 10.09
N ASN A 94 11.26 13.19 9.97
CA ASN A 94 10.18 13.53 10.89
C ASN A 94 8.91 12.80 10.43
N PHE A 95 8.44 11.85 11.21
CA PHE A 95 7.17 11.15 10.97
C PHE A 95 6.07 11.82 11.81
N ASN A 96 5.13 12.47 11.14
CA ASN A 96 4.04 13.21 11.76
C ASN A 96 2.87 12.28 12.05
N ILE A 97 2.43 12.23 13.31
CA ILE A 97 1.31 11.40 13.76
C ILE A 97 0.01 12.19 13.67
N SER A 98 -0.99 11.65 13.00
CA SER A 98 -2.30 12.26 12.83
C SER A 98 -3.27 11.92 13.97
N SER A 99 -4.28 12.80 14.17
CA SER A 99 -5.26 12.69 15.27
C SER A 99 -6.30 11.60 15.07
N ASN A 100 -6.43 11.06 13.87
CA ASN A 100 -7.35 9.97 13.53
C ASN A 100 -6.69 8.60 13.73
N ASP A 101 -6.25 8.35 14.96
CA ASP A 101 -5.54 7.11 15.34
C ASP A 101 -4.28 6.81 14.52
N GLY A 102 -3.70 7.83 13.89
CA GLY A 102 -2.50 7.68 13.08
C GLY A 102 -2.76 7.27 11.63
N ALA A 103 -4.01 7.10 11.20
CA ALA A 103 -4.33 6.62 9.85
C ALA A 103 -3.83 7.53 8.71
N SER A 104 -3.74 8.85 8.96
CA SER A 104 -3.19 9.84 8.00
C SER A 104 -1.78 10.31 8.40
N SER A 105 -1.01 9.48 9.11
CA SER A 105 0.36 9.81 9.50
C SER A 105 1.31 9.75 8.32
N SER A 106 2.24 10.71 8.23
CA SER A 106 3.13 10.86 7.09
C SER A 106 4.44 11.54 7.46
N ILE A 107 5.47 11.35 6.62
CA ILE A 107 6.68 12.19 6.65
C ILE A 107 6.38 13.61 6.13
N PHE A 108 5.29 13.78 5.42
CA PHE A 108 4.85 15.05 4.87
C PHE A 108 3.82 15.73 5.76
N SER A 109 3.71 17.04 5.67
CA SER A 109 2.62 17.80 6.28
C SER A 109 1.41 17.82 5.36
N PHE A 110 0.21 18.02 5.92
CA PHE A 110 -1.00 18.17 5.12
C PHE A 110 -0.91 19.38 4.16
N GLY A 111 -1.25 19.13 2.92
CA GLY A 111 -1.49 20.12 1.88
C GLY A 111 -2.97 20.48 1.77
N SER A 112 -3.62 20.14 0.64
CA SER A 112 -5.05 20.37 0.41
C SER A 112 -5.95 19.46 1.29
N TYR A 113 -5.41 18.39 1.89
CA TYR A 113 -6.11 17.52 2.84
C TYR A 113 -6.87 18.31 3.94
N LYS A 114 -6.26 19.39 4.43
CA LYS A 114 -6.88 20.26 5.43
C LYS A 114 -8.19 20.91 4.99
N LYS A 115 -8.43 21.05 3.70
CA LYS A 115 -9.66 21.69 3.18
C LYS A 115 -10.88 20.76 3.25
N THR A 116 -10.63 19.46 3.23
CA THR A 116 -11.66 18.42 3.23
C THR A 116 -11.81 17.71 4.58
N HIS A 117 -10.78 17.79 5.44
CA HIS A 117 -10.70 17.09 6.72
C HIS A 117 -10.10 18.03 7.79
N GLU A 118 -10.78 19.14 8.06
CA GLU A 118 -10.32 20.18 9.00
C GLU A 118 -10.15 19.68 10.44
N GLU A 119 -10.88 18.64 10.81
CA GLU A 119 -10.84 18.00 12.13
C GLU A 119 -9.59 17.16 12.34
N ILE A 120 -8.93 16.68 11.27
CA ILE A 120 -7.73 15.86 11.37
C ILE A 120 -6.48 16.74 11.43
N LYS A 121 -5.67 16.55 12.48
CA LYS A 121 -4.47 17.35 12.76
C LYS A 121 -3.27 16.44 12.97
N MET A 122 -2.08 16.95 12.67
CA MET A 122 -0.83 16.35 13.16
C MET A 122 -0.68 16.69 14.65
N THR A 123 -0.63 15.67 15.51
CA THR A 123 -0.66 15.81 16.97
C THR A 123 0.71 15.70 17.60
N SER A 124 1.61 14.95 16.98
CA SER A 124 2.98 14.76 17.45
C SER A 124 3.91 14.40 16.28
N VAL A 125 5.20 14.50 16.53
CA VAL A 125 6.26 14.17 15.58
C VAL A 125 7.19 13.16 16.21
N MET A 126 7.55 12.13 15.47
CA MET A 126 8.57 11.15 15.84
C MET A 126 9.73 11.23 14.85
N LYS A 127 10.96 11.03 15.33
CA LYS A 127 12.12 10.88 14.44
C LYS A 127 12.34 9.41 14.17
N LEU A 128 12.19 9.00 12.93
CA LEU A 128 12.39 7.62 12.47
C LEU A 128 13.46 7.59 11.39
N LYS A 129 14.20 6.48 11.32
CA LYS A 129 15.12 6.23 10.21
C LYS A 129 14.39 5.48 9.11
N THR A 130 14.62 5.89 7.88
CA THR A 130 14.08 5.21 6.70
C THR A 130 14.80 3.87 6.45
N SER A 131 14.10 2.99 5.77
CA SER A 131 14.63 1.77 5.17
C SER A 131 14.06 1.62 3.77
N THR A 132 14.88 1.18 2.84
CA THR A 132 14.40 0.80 1.51
C THR A 132 13.72 -0.58 1.57
N LEU A 133 12.73 -0.82 0.71
CA LEU A 133 12.11 -2.15 0.65
C LEU A 133 13.15 -3.22 0.29
N ASP A 134 14.05 -2.93 -0.62
CA ASP A 134 15.13 -3.86 -1.01
C ASP A 134 16.01 -4.27 0.18
N SER A 135 16.37 -3.32 1.06
CA SER A 135 17.14 -3.60 2.27
C SER A 135 16.35 -4.43 3.29
N ILE A 136 15.06 -4.16 3.44
CA ILE A 136 14.18 -4.94 4.31
C ILE A 136 14.09 -6.38 3.79
N ILE A 137 13.81 -6.58 2.50
CA ILE A 137 13.72 -7.92 1.89
C ILE A 137 14.99 -8.72 2.11
N LYS A 138 16.14 -8.08 1.92
CA LYS A 138 17.45 -8.70 2.14
C LYS A 138 17.70 -9.03 3.61
N LYS A 139 17.49 -8.07 4.52
CA LYS A 139 17.71 -8.23 5.96
C LYS A 139 16.85 -9.34 6.55
N GLU A 140 15.59 -9.34 6.17
CA GLU A 140 14.58 -10.27 6.69
C GLU A 140 14.55 -11.61 5.95
N GLN A 141 15.46 -11.82 4.99
CA GLN A 141 15.61 -13.04 4.16
C GLN A 141 14.29 -13.46 3.49
N ILE A 142 13.55 -12.49 2.97
CA ILE A 142 12.25 -12.72 2.34
C ILE A 142 12.45 -13.19 0.90
N ASN A 143 11.79 -14.29 0.53
CA ASN A 143 11.68 -14.67 -0.87
C ASN A 143 10.61 -13.80 -1.54
N ILE A 144 11.05 -12.71 -2.18
CA ILE A 144 10.18 -11.70 -2.77
C ILE A 144 9.25 -12.25 -3.87
N ASP A 145 9.65 -13.30 -4.58
CA ASP A 145 8.85 -13.90 -5.65
C ASP A 145 7.53 -14.50 -5.16
N LYS A 146 7.41 -14.73 -3.85
CA LYS A 146 6.18 -15.18 -3.22
C LYS A 146 5.17 -14.05 -2.95
N TYR A 147 5.55 -12.78 -3.16
CA TYR A 147 4.77 -11.60 -2.78
C TYR A 147 4.63 -10.65 -3.96
N ASN A 148 3.80 -11.01 -4.92
CA ASN A 148 3.69 -10.29 -6.18
C ASN A 148 2.48 -9.34 -6.30
N PHE A 149 1.73 -9.17 -5.22
CA PHE A 149 0.70 -8.15 -5.09
C PHE A 149 1.11 -7.16 -4.00
N TRP A 150 1.22 -5.88 -4.34
CA TRP A 150 1.60 -4.83 -3.42
C TRP A 150 0.45 -3.88 -3.18
N VAL A 151 0.18 -3.59 -1.93
CA VAL A 151 -0.70 -2.50 -1.49
C VAL A 151 0.21 -1.40 -0.97
N VAL A 152 0.03 -0.18 -1.47
CA VAL A 152 0.91 0.96 -1.16
C VAL A 152 0.05 2.14 -0.78
N ASP A 153 -0.05 2.40 0.51
CA ASP A 153 -0.77 3.52 1.12
C ASP A 153 0.14 4.15 2.18
N LEU A 154 0.95 5.11 1.76
CA LEU A 154 1.99 5.73 2.58
C LEU A 154 1.77 7.23 2.77
N GLN A 155 0.55 7.65 2.51
CA GLN A 155 0.08 9.00 2.77
C GLN A 155 0.99 10.07 2.17
N GLY A 156 1.28 9.90 0.83
CA GLY A 156 2.10 10.78 0.01
C GLY A 156 3.54 10.31 -0.20
N ALA A 157 4.02 9.29 0.51
CA ALA A 157 5.40 8.78 0.39
C ALA A 157 5.55 7.58 -0.57
N GLU A 158 4.51 7.25 -1.35
CA GLU A 158 4.44 6.07 -2.22
C GLU A 158 5.60 6.02 -3.21
N LEU A 159 5.88 7.15 -3.88
CA LEU A 159 6.95 7.22 -4.88
C LEU A 159 8.34 7.05 -4.25
N LEU A 160 8.56 7.55 -3.01
CA LEU A 160 9.82 7.34 -2.31
C LEU A 160 10.02 5.85 -1.99
N ALA A 161 8.99 5.18 -1.45
CA ALA A 161 9.05 3.76 -1.17
C ALA A 161 9.31 2.93 -2.43
N LEU A 162 8.66 3.27 -3.55
CA LEU A 162 8.87 2.58 -4.83
C LEU A 162 10.26 2.81 -5.41
N LYS A 163 10.86 3.98 -5.23
CA LYS A 163 12.27 4.25 -5.59
C LYS A 163 13.24 3.41 -4.75
N GLY A 164 12.89 3.09 -3.51
CA GLY A 164 13.65 2.20 -2.62
C GLY A 164 13.41 0.71 -2.87
N ALA A 165 12.67 0.34 -3.93
CA ALA A 165 12.27 -1.03 -4.23
C ALA A 165 12.77 -1.51 -5.61
N ASN A 166 13.91 -1.01 -6.08
CA ASN A 166 14.39 -1.21 -7.47
C ASN A 166 14.50 -2.69 -7.86
N GLU A 167 15.03 -3.54 -6.99
CA GLU A 167 15.19 -4.97 -7.25
C GLU A 167 13.86 -5.71 -6.97
N SER A 168 13.24 -5.42 -5.83
CA SER A 168 12.00 -6.07 -5.40
C SER A 168 10.84 -5.81 -6.37
N LEU A 169 10.80 -4.63 -7.00
CA LEU A 169 9.77 -4.23 -7.97
C LEU A 169 9.71 -5.14 -9.20
N LYS A 170 10.81 -5.86 -9.49
CA LYS A 170 10.86 -6.82 -10.60
C LYS A 170 9.89 -7.98 -10.38
N SER A 171 9.68 -8.41 -9.14
CA SER A 171 8.78 -9.50 -8.76
C SER A 171 7.32 -9.06 -8.60
N CYS A 172 7.04 -7.77 -8.49
CA CYS A 172 5.68 -7.23 -8.39
C CYS A 172 4.93 -7.41 -9.72
N LYS A 173 3.71 -7.94 -9.66
CA LYS A 173 2.80 -8.09 -10.81
C LYS A 173 1.59 -7.19 -10.73
N PHE A 174 1.08 -7.00 -9.53
CA PHE A 174 -0.09 -6.20 -9.23
C PHE A 174 0.25 -5.19 -8.14
N MET A 175 -0.16 -3.95 -8.32
CA MET A 175 0.05 -2.90 -7.34
C MET A 175 -1.24 -2.11 -7.15
N TYR A 176 -1.81 -2.18 -5.95
CA TYR A 176 -2.94 -1.36 -5.55
C TYR A 176 -2.41 -0.21 -4.73
N ILE A 177 -2.53 1.01 -5.23
CA ILE A 177 -1.79 2.15 -4.71
C ILE A 177 -2.68 3.37 -4.57
N GLU A 178 -2.57 4.06 -3.42
CA GLU A 178 -3.20 5.35 -3.20
C GLU A 178 -2.55 6.42 -4.09
N ILE A 179 -3.37 7.20 -4.76
CA ILE A 179 -2.92 8.28 -5.64
C ILE A 179 -3.67 9.57 -5.33
N SER A 180 -3.02 10.69 -5.61
CA SER A 180 -3.62 12.02 -5.52
C SER A 180 -3.34 12.83 -6.78
N LYS A 181 -4.35 13.52 -7.29
CA LYS A 181 -4.21 14.47 -8.42
C LYS A 181 -3.84 15.89 -7.96
N GLU A 182 -3.96 16.14 -6.66
CA GLU A 182 -3.63 17.40 -6.00
C GLU A 182 -2.60 17.16 -4.88
N ASP A 183 -2.04 18.23 -4.36
CA ASP A 183 -1.10 18.19 -3.24
C ASP A 183 -1.83 17.92 -1.91
N ILE A 184 -2.39 16.73 -1.76
CA ILE A 184 -3.04 16.27 -0.53
C ILE A 184 -2.04 16.32 0.63
N TYR A 185 -0.83 15.84 0.40
CA TYR A 185 0.34 16.01 1.24
C TYR A 185 1.35 16.92 0.57
N LYS A 186 1.87 17.91 1.28
CA LYS A 186 2.90 18.82 0.73
C LYS A 186 4.16 18.06 0.37
N ASN A 187 4.59 18.19 -0.88
CA ASN A 187 5.71 17.46 -1.46
C ASN A 187 5.49 15.93 -1.59
N GLY A 188 4.28 15.44 -1.36
CA GLY A 188 3.90 14.08 -1.70
C GLY A 188 3.85 13.91 -3.23
N ALA A 189 4.03 12.68 -3.71
CA ALA A 189 3.94 12.38 -5.13
C ALA A 189 2.51 12.60 -5.65
N ASN A 190 2.38 13.27 -6.80
CA ASN A 190 1.09 13.38 -7.48
C ASN A 190 0.90 12.24 -8.50
N TRP A 191 -0.33 12.14 -9.02
CA TRP A 191 -0.72 11.16 -10.03
C TRP A 191 0.22 11.12 -11.23
N THR A 192 0.64 12.27 -11.76
CA THR A 192 1.48 12.34 -12.95
C THR A 192 2.86 11.73 -12.69
N GLU A 193 3.51 12.11 -11.59
CA GLU A 193 4.84 11.62 -11.23
C GLU A 193 4.81 10.11 -10.95
N LEU A 194 3.80 9.65 -10.23
CA LEU A 194 3.64 8.24 -9.88
C LEU A 194 3.34 7.40 -11.12
N ASN A 195 2.42 7.84 -11.98
CA ASN A 195 2.06 7.14 -13.21
C ASN A 195 3.25 7.07 -14.19
N GLU A 196 4.03 8.14 -14.32
CA GLU A 196 5.26 8.13 -15.13
C GLU A 196 6.29 7.12 -14.62
N PHE A 197 6.50 7.08 -13.30
CA PHE A 197 7.41 6.12 -12.68
C PHE A 197 6.95 4.68 -12.93
N LEU A 198 5.68 4.41 -12.70
CA LEU A 198 5.09 3.08 -12.88
C LEU A 198 5.10 2.67 -14.36
N TYR A 199 4.79 3.57 -15.28
CA TYR A 199 4.86 3.31 -16.72
C TYR A 199 6.29 2.94 -17.18
N LYS A 200 7.32 3.66 -16.71
CA LYS A 200 8.74 3.33 -16.99
C LYS A 200 9.11 1.92 -16.46
N ASN A 201 8.46 1.48 -15.40
CA ASN A 201 8.62 0.14 -14.82
C ASN A 201 7.63 -0.90 -15.37
N LYS A 202 6.99 -0.59 -16.52
CA LYS A 202 6.06 -1.46 -17.24
C LYS A 202 4.74 -1.75 -16.53
N PHE A 203 4.31 -0.91 -15.62
CA PHE A 203 2.99 -0.99 -15.01
C PHE A 203 1.99 -0.11 -15.75
N LEU A 204 0.80 -0.63 -15.98
CA LEU A 204 -0.31 0.11 -16.59
C LEU A 204 -1.49 0.13 -15.62
N PRO A 205 -2.18 1.28 -15.48
CA PRO A 205 -3.38 1.36 -14.64
C PRO A 205 -4.50 0.52 -15.25
N ALA A 206 -5.18 -0.26 -14.42
CA ALA A 206 -6.34 -1.05 -14.84
C ALA A 206 -7.57 -0.17 -15.10
N TRP A 207 -7.60 1.02 -14.53
CA TRP A 207 -8.58 2.08 -14.80
C TRP A 207 -7.98 3.46 -14.55
N GLU A 208 -8.51 4.45 -15.23
CA GLU A 208 -8.18 5.85 -14.96
C GLU A 208 -8.86 6.34 -13.67
N PRO A 209 -8.13 7.00 -12.77
CA PRO A 209 -8.72 7.56 -11.56
C PRO A 209 -9.75 8.64 -11.90
N LYS A 210 -10.96 8.52 -11.37
CA LYS A 210 -12.02 9.52 -11.54
C LYS A 210 -11.95 10.61 -10.48
N GLU A 211 -11.63 10.22 -9.25
CA GLU A 211 -11.57 11.08 -8.08
C GLU A 211 -10.20 11.76 -7.94
N ILE A 212 -10.14 12.81 -7.13
CA ILE A 212 -8.91 13.56 -6.87
C ILE A 212 -7.94 12.72 -6.02
N HIS A 213 -8.49 11.93 -5.10
CA HIS A 213 -7.77 11.06 -4.19
C HIS A 213 -8.46 9.71 -4.15
N THR A 214 -7.77 8.66 -4.51
CA THR A 214 -8.35 7.31 -4.66
C THR A 214 -7.27 6.26 -4.86
N ASP A 215 -7.67 4.99 -4.76
CA ASP A 215 -6.80 3.87 -5.08
C ASP A 215 -6.93 3.44 -6.54
N VAL A 216 -5.81 3.04 -7.12
CA VAL A 216 -5.74 2.52 -8.49
C VAL A 216 -4.95 1.20 -8.50
N LEU A 217 -5.50 0.20 -9.19
CA LEU A 217 -4.76 -1.03 -9.49
C LEU A 217 -3.89 -0.82 -10.73
N PHE A 218 -2.62 -1.09 -10.59
CA PHE A 218 -1.67 -1.20 -11.70
C PHE A 218 -1.30 -2.66 -11.95
N ILE A 219 -1.18 -3.02 -13.21
CA ILE A 219 -0.84 -4.38 -13.64
C ILE A 219 0.43 -4.32 -14.48
N LYS A 220 1.40 -5.18 -14.17
CA LYS A 220 2.66 -5.25 -14.92
C LYS A 220 2.42 -5.82 -16.31
N ASN A 221 2.80 -5.07 -17.32
CA ASN A 221 2.79 -5.50 -18.71
C ASN A 221 4.08 -6.28 -19.02
N ASN A 222 3.95 -7.56 -19.27
CA ASN A 222 5.08 -8.46 -19.57
C ASN A 222 5.42 -8.52 -21.07
N LYS A 223 4.83 -7.61 -21.88
CA LYS A 223 5.13 -7.53 -23.32
C LYS A 223 6.33 -6.63 -23.63
#